data_a8198479256a34429bfa8518bcec7243
#
_entry.id   a8198479256a34429bfa8518bcec7243
#
_cell.length_a   1.000
_cell.length_b   1.000
_cell.length_c   1.000
_cell.angle_alpha   90.00
_cell.angle_beta   90.00
_cell.angle_gamma   90.00
#
_symmetry.space_group_name_H-M   'P 1'
#
loop_
_entity.id
_entity.type
_entity.pdbx_description
1 polymer ?
#
loop_
_entity_poly.entity_id
_entity_poly.type
_entity_poly.pdbx_seq_one_letter_code
_entity_poly.pdbx_strand_id
1 'polypeptide(L)'
;KFLQIFISLHHQQAYRNMKKKKKHILAAIRECLAKNLPASGKAILFGSQARGTAREDSDWDILIILDKKKLMADDYDNITYPLTELGWELGEEINPVMYTAQEWEKYRNTPFVRNVEKEGVKI
;
A
#
# COMPACT_ATOMS: atom_id res chain seq x y z
N LYS A 1 -16.44 -10.95 -3.18
CA LYS A 1 -15.02 -10.82 -3.47
C LYS A 1 -14.70 -9.38 -3.80
N PHE A 2 -14.04 -8.71 -2.89
CA PHE A 2 -13.96 -7.28 -3.01
C PHE A 2 -12.70 -6.76 -3.70
N LEU A 3 -11.64 -7.50 -3.75
CA LEU A 3 -10.41 -7.02 -4.37
C LEU A 3 -9.68 -8.14 -5.06
N GLN A 4 -9.39 -7.92 -6.31
CA GLN A 4 -8.53 -8.81 -7.08
C GLN A 4 -7.50 -7.99 -7.80
N ILE A 5 -6.30 -7.97 -7.23
CA ILE A 5 -5.16 -7.37 -7.88
C ILE A 5 -4.15 -8.47 -8.13
N PHE A 6 -3.79 -8.62 -9.38
CA PHE A 6 -2.82 -9.63 -9.78
C PHE A 6 -1.48 -8.97 -9.99
N ILE A 7 -0.44 -9.58 -9.44
CA ILE A 7 0.93 -9.13 -9.69
C ILE A 7 1.30 -9.61 -11.10
N SER A 8 1.33 -8.69 -12.04
CA SER A 8 1.72 -8.99 -13.41
C SER A 8 3.23 -9.19 -13.51
N LEU A 9 3.68 -9.73 -14.63
CA LEU A 9 5.10 -9.84 -14.93
C LEU A 9 5.78 -8.46 -14.89
N HIS A 10 5.06 -7.43 -15.34
CA HIS A 10 5.55 -6.06 -15.29
C HIS A 10 5.86 -5.61 -13.86
N HIS A 11 4.95 -5.86 -12.93
CA HIS A 11 5.15 -5.50 -11.53
C HIS A 11 6.28 -6.30 -10.90
N GLN A 12 6.39 -7.58 -11.22
CA GLN A 12 7.49 -8.42 -10.73
C GLN A 12 8.83 -7.91 -11.24
N GLN A 13 8.87 -7.50 -12.51
CA GLN A 13 10.08 -6.95 -13.10
C GLN A 13 10.46 -5.62 -12.44
N ALA A 14 9.49 -4.77 -12.18
CA ALA A 14 9.73 -3.51 -11.48
C ALA A 14 10.35 -3.75 -10.10
N TYR A 15 9.85 -4.75 -9.36
CA TYR A 15 10.44 -5.11 -8.07
C TYR A 15 11.89 -5.61 -8.22
N ARG A 16 12.15 -6.47 -9.18
CA ARG A 16 13.51 -7.00 -9.42
C ARG A 16 14.49 -5.90 -9.77
N ASN A 17 14.04 -4.89 -10.50
CA ASN A 17 14.87 -3.77 -10.92
C ASN A 17 15.02 -2.71 -9.83
N MET A 18 14.29 -2.84 -8.74
CA MET A 18 14.33 -1.90 -7.64
C MET A 18 15.70 -1.90 -6.98
N LYS A 19 16.22 -0.73 -6.69
CA LYS A 19 17.51 -0.59 -6.00
C LYS A 19 17.46 -1.24 -4.63
N LYS A 20 18.62 -1.69 -4.15
CA LYS A 20 18.75 -2.37 -2.87
C LYS A 20 18.13 -1.58 -1.71
N LYS A 21 18.37 -0.26 -1.67
CA LYS A 21 17.80 0.60 -0.64
C LYS A 21 16.27 0.55 -0.65
N LYS A 22 15.66 0.60 -1.83
CA LYS A 22 14.20 0.57 -1.95
C LYS A 22 13.62 -0.79 -1.56
N LYS A 23 14.31 -1.87 -1.89
CA LYS A 23 13.92 -3.22 -1.45
C LYS A 23 13.94 -3.32 0.07
N HIS A 24 14.93 -2.70 0.70
CA HIS A 24 15.04 -2.67 2.16
C HIS A 24 13.87 -1.88 2.78
N ILE A 25 13.52 -0.74 2.20
CA ILE A 25 12.39 0.06 2.67
C ILE A 25 11.09 -0.73 2.52
N LEU A 26 10.88 -1.37 1.39
CA LEU A 26 9.68 -2.19 1.16
C LEU A 26 9.61 -3.35 2.16
N ALA A 27 10.73 -3.97 2.46
CA ALA A 27 10.77 -5.03 3.47
C ALA A 27 10.37 -4.52 4.85
N ALA A 28 10.83 -3.33 5.22
CA ALA A 28 10.44 -2.70 6.49
C ALA A 28 8.95 -2.38 6.54
N ILE A 29 8.40 -1.90 5.42
CA ILE A 29 6.96 -1.64 5.31
C ILE A 29 6.17 -2.94 5.49
N ARG A 30 6.59 -4.01 4.82
CA ARG A 30 5.94 -5.33 4.95
C ARG A 30 5.98 -5.84 6.38
N GLU A 31 7.09 -5.67 7.06
CA GLU A 31 7.22 -6.10 8.45
C GLU A 31 6.27 -5.32 9.35
N CYS A 32 6.18 -4.02 9.16
CA CYS A 32 5.26 -3.17 9.91
C CYS A 32 3.80 -3.60 9.69
N LEU A 33 3.43 -3.88 8.44
CA LEU A 33 2.10 -4.35 8.11
C LEU A 33 1.81 -5.73 8.70
N ALA A 34 2.78 -6.62 8.69
CA ALA A 34 2.62 -7.95 9.27
C ALA A 34 2.31 -7.90 10.76
N LYS A 35 2.85 -6.91 11.47
CA LYS A 35 2.59 -6.73 12.90
C LYS A 35 1.24 -6.10 13.20
N ASN A 36 0.78 -5.21 12.32
CA ASN A 36 -0.33 -4.30 12.65
C ASN A 36 -1.59 -4.51 11.82
N LEU A 37 -1.50 -5.15 10.67
CA LEU A 37 -2.63 -5.34 9.78
C LEU A 37 -3.43 -6.56 10.22
N PRO A 38 -4.78 -6.43 10.37
CA PRO A 38 -5.61 -7.59 10.67
C PRO A 38 -5.53 -8.65 9.56
N ALA A 39 -5.82 -9.91 9.89
CA ALA A 39 -5.74 -11.01 8.93
C ALA A 39 -6.61 -10.80 7.70
N SER A 40 -7.77 -10.15 7.86
CA SER A 40 -8.68 -9.83 6.74
C SER A 40 -8.29 -8.57 5.99
N GLY A 41 -7.28 -7.84 6.48
CA GLY A 41 -6.83 -6.62 5.83
C GLY A 41 -5.93 -6.90 4.64
N LYS A 42 -5.89 -5.95 3.72
CA LYS A 42 -5.02 -6.01 2.53
C LYS A 42 -4.24 -4.72 2.39
N ALA A 43 -3.02 -4.85 1.90
CA ALA A 43 -2.15 -3.70 1.64
C ALA A 43 -1.62 -3.77 0.22
N ILE A 44 -1.63 -2.64 -0.45
CA ILE A 44 -1.25 -2.52 -1.84
C ILE A 44 -0.34 -1.31 -2.01
N LEU A 45 0.82 -1.54 -2.59
CA LEU A 45 1.70 -0.45 -3.01
C LEU A 45 1.19 0.10 -4.34
N PHE A 46 1.03 1.40 -4.42
CA PHE A 46 0.61 2.04 -5.67
C PHE A 46 1.48 3.28 -5.93
N GLY A 47 1.16 4.07 -6.95
CA GLY A 47 1.93 5.24 -7.29
C GLY A 47 3.26 4.92 -7.95
N SER A 48 4.17 5.87 -7.93
CA SER A 48 5.43 5.79 -8.68
C SER A 48 6.32 4.63 -8.25
N GLN A 49 6.30 4.28 -6.96
CA GLN A 49 7.09 3.14 -6.48
C GLN A 49 6.60 1.82 -7.08
N ALA A 50 5.28 1.69 -7.28
CA ALA A 50 4.71 0.50 -7.90
C ALA A 50 4.96 0.47 -9.41
N ARG A 51 4.93 1.64 -10.05
CA ARG A 51 5.15 1.74 -11.51
C ARG A 51 6.61 1.59 -11.91
N GLY A 52 7.54 1.72 -10.98
CA GLY A 52 8.96 1.71 -11.31
C GLY A 52 9.48 3.04 -11.86
N THR A 53 8.72 4.12 -11.68
CA THR A 53 9.08 5.46 -12.15
C THR A 53 9.51 6.39 -11.03
N ALA A 54 9.66 5.85 -9.81
CA ALA A 54 9.98 6.64 -8.64
C ALA A 54 11.36 7.25 -8.72
N ARG A 55 11.46 8.48 -8.23
CA ARG A 55 12.72 9.14 -7.97
C ARG A 55 13.20 8.76 -6.58
N GLU A 56 14.39 9.21 -6.21
CA GLU A 56 14.98 8.92 -4.91
C GLU A 56 14.11 9.44 -3.75
N ASP A 57 13.49 10.60 -3.95
CA ASP A 57 12.65 11.27 -2.94
C ASP A 57 11.15 11.01 -3.13
N SER A 58 10.78 10.06 -3.97
CA SER A 58 9.36 9.74 -4.20
C SER A 58 8.73 9.10 -2.97
N ASP A 59 7.45 9.44 -2.76
CA ASP A 59 6.66 8.91 -1.66
C ASP A 59 6.36 7.42 -1.87
N TRP A 60 6.06 6.77 -0.76
CA TRP A 60 5.58 5.40 -0.74
C TRP A 60 4.09 5.41 -0.48
N ASP A 61 3.30 5.18 -1.51
CA ASP A 61 1.83 5.21 -1.41
C ASP A 61 1.32 3.82 -1.08
N ILE A 62 0.72 3.68 0.07
CA ILE A 62 0.22 2.40 0.57
C ILE A 62 -1.29 2.48 0.75
N LEU A 63 -2.00 1.63 0.05
CA LEU A 63 -3.45 1.50 0.21
C LEU A 63 -3.73 0.35 1.15
N ILE A 64 -4.58 0.60 2.13
CA ILE A 64 -5.03 -0.42 3.08
C ILE A 64 -6.53 -0.57 2.94
N ILE A 65 -6.97 -1.82 2.81
CA ILE A 65 -8.39 -2.15 2.71
C ILE A 65 -8.74 -3.08 3.85
N LEU A 66 -9.70 -2.67 4.66
CA LEU A 66 -10.15 -3.45 5.81
C LEU A 66 -11.55 -4.00 5.56
N ASP A 67 -11.74 -5.26 5.92
CA ASP A 67 -13.05 -5.92 5.80
C ASP A 67 -13.86 -5.64 7.07
N LYS A 68 -14.38 -4.44 7.17
CA LYS A 68 -15.25 -4.00 8.26
C LYS A 68 -16.20 -2.93 7.75
N LYS A 69 -17.25 -2.67 8.51
CA LYS A 69 -18.31 -1.74 8.08
C LYS A 69 -17.85 -0.29 8.09
N LYS A 70 -17.03 0.09 9.04
CA LYS A 70 -16.65 1.49 9.25
C LYS A 70 -15.25 1.57 9.83
N LEU A 71 -14.47 2.53 9.32
CA LEU A 71 -13.17 2.83 9.91
C LEU A 71 -13.36 3.57 11.24
N MET A 72 -12.57 3.19 12.22
CA MET A 72 -12.59 3.76 13.56
C MET A 72 -11.26 4.44 13.84
N ALA A 73 -11.22 5.28 14.88
CA ALA A 73 -10.00 5.94 15.29
C ALA A 73 -8.86 4.94 15.56
N ASP A 74 -9.19 3.80 16.17
CA ASP A 74 -8.20 2.76 16.46
C ASP A 74 -7.55 2.19 15.20
N ASP A 75 -8.26 2.16 14.08
CA ASP A 75 -7.69 1.69 12.82
C ASP A 75 -6.53 2.59 12.37
N TYR A 76 -6.72 3.90 12.50
CA TYR A 76 -5.66 4.85 12.17
C TYR A 76 -4.50 4.75 13.14
N ASP A 77 -4.77 4.67 14.42
CA ASP A 77 -3.74 4.57 15.45
C ASP A 77 -2.91 3.30 15.33
N ASN A 78 -3.55 2.20 15.00
CA ASN A 78 -2.91 0.88 15.01
C ASN A 78 -2.33 0.46 13.65
N ILE A 79 -2.76 1.08 12.55
CA ILE A 79 -2.34 0.68 11.21
C ILE A 79 -1.62 1.81 10.49
N THR A 80 -2.27 2.95 10.30
CA THR A 80 -1.65 4.03 9.50
C THR A 80 -0.56 4.76 10.26
N TYR A 81 -0.77 5.06 11.54
CA TYR A 81 0.24 5.77 12.32
C TYR A 81 1.58 5.02 12.39
N PRO A 82 1.62 3.70 12.65
CA PRO A 82 2.89 2.98 12.63
C PRO A 82 3.63 3.07 11.30
N LEU A 83 2.93 3.12 10.18
CA LEU A 83 3.55 3.30 8.87
C LEU A 83 4.15 4.70 8.73
N THR A 84 3.43 5.71 9.18
CA THR A 84 3.91 7.10 9.16
C THR A 84 5.15 7.23 10.04
N GLU A 85 5.11 6.65 11.22
CA GLU A 85 6.24 6.65 12.15
C GLU A 85 7.46 5.94 11.57
N LEU A 86 7.24 4.82 10.91
CA LEU A 86 8.29 4.08 10.20
C LEU A 86 8.97 4.98 9.16
N GLY A 87 8.17 5.76 8.43
CA GLY A 87 8.72 6.72 7.47
C GLY A 87 9.64 7.71 8.13
N TRP A 88 9.25 8.25 9.29
CA TRP A 88 10.11 9.18 10.03
C TRP A 88 11.44 8.52 10.42
N GLU A 89 11.39 7.26 10.86
CA GLU A 89 12.60 6.53 11.25
C GLU A 89 13.53 6.27 10.06
N LEU A 90 12.95 6.01 8.90
CA LEU A 90 13.71 5.68 7.69
C LEU A 90 14.11 6.90 6.86
N GLY A 91 13.62 8.09 7.21
CA GLY A 91 13.83 9.27 6.39
C GLY A 91 13.07 9.21 5.07
N GLU A 92 11.92 8.52 5.04
CA GLU A 92 11.07 8.35 3.88
C GLU A 92 9.68 8.90 4.13
N GLU A 93 8.99 9.30 3.08
CA GLU A 93 7.59 9.71 3.21
C GLU A 93 6.70 8.53 2.82
N ILE A 94 6.01 7.99 3.82
CA ILE A 94 5.06 6.90 3.63
C ILE A 94 3.67 7.47 3.80
N ASN A 95 2.84 7.35 2.77
CA ASN A 95 1.49 7.91 2.72
C ASN A 95 0.47 6.78 2.73
N PRO A 96 0.00 6.35 3.91
CA PRO A 96 -1.06 5.34 3.96
C PRO A 96 -2.42 5.98 3.72
N VAL A 97 -3.24 5.33 2.90
CA VAL A 97 -4.66 5.64 2.75
C VAL A 97 -5.45 4.39 3.06
N MET A 98 -6.58 4.54 3.72
CA MET A 98 -7.34 3.43 4.22
C MET A 98 -8.80 3.52 3.80
N TYR A 99 -9.35 2.39 3.33
CA TYR A 99 -10.74 2.25 2.94
C TYR A 99 -11.29 0.96 3.53
N THR A 100 -12.60 0.94 3.75
CA THR A 100 -13.25 -0.36 3.97
C THR A 100 -13.43 -1.05 2.62
N ALA A 101 -13.60 -2.36 2.65
CA ALA A 101 -13.88 -3.13 1.43
C ALA A 101 -15.13 -2.61 0.72
N GLN A 102 -16.14 -2.22 1.49
CA GLN A 102 -17.38 -1.69 0.97
C GLN A 102 -17.18 -0.33 0.27
N GLU A 103 -16.40 0.55 0.88
CA GLU A 103 -16.05 1.82 0.25
C GLU A 103 -15.27 1.60 -1.04
N TRP A 104 -14.33 0.68 -1.04
CA TRP A 104 -13.53 0.36 -2.21
C TRP A 104 -14.42 -0.09 -3.37
N GLU A 105 -15.37 -0.96 -3.09
CA GLU A 105 -16.33 -1.45 -4.09
C GLU A 105 -17.20 -0.31 -4.61
N LYS A 106 -17.64 0.57 -3.72
CA LYS A 106 -18.48 1.73 -4.07
C LYS A 106 -17.76 2.66 -5.06
N TYR A 107 -16.46 2.84 -4.89
CA TYR A 107 -15.69 3.75 -5.75
C TYR A 107 -15.02 3.05 -6.92
N ARG A 108 -15.41 1.84 -7.23
CA ARG A 108 -14.79 0.97 -8.23
C ARG A 108 -14.62 1.62 -9.60
N ASN A 109 -15.56 2.46 -10.02
CA ASN A 109 -15.54 3.08 -11.34
C ASN A 109 -14.82 4.43 -11.38
N THR A 110 -14.21 4.83 -10.28
CA THR A 110 -13.43 6.06 -10.25
C THR A 110 -12.05 5.86 -10.87
N PRO A 111 -11.44 6.91 -11.39
CA PRO A 111 -10.08 6.82 -11.94
C PRO A 111 -9.07 6.32 -10.93
N PHE A 112 -9.18 6.74 -9.68
CA PHE A 112 -8.25 6.32 -8.63
C PHE A 112 -8.26 4.80 -8.44
N VAL A 113 -9.45 4.22 -8.25
CA VAL A 113 -9.56 2.77 -8.04
C VAL A 113 -9.08 2.02 -9.27
N ARG A 114 -9.45 2.47 -10.46
CA ARG A 114 -9.01 1.83 -11.70
C ARG A 114 -7.49 1.84 -11.84
N ASN A 115 -6.87 2.96 -11.51
CA ASN A 115 -5.42 3.07 -11.59
C ASN A 115 -4.73 2.15 -10.59
N VAL A 116 -5.24 2.08 -9.37
CA VAL A 116 -4.69 1.18 -8.35
C VAL A 116 -4.83 -0.27 -8.76
N GLU A 117 -6.00 -0.65 -9.28
CA GLU A 117 -6.21 -2.03 -9.74
C GLU A 117 -5.30 -2.41 -10.91
N LYS A 118 -4.98 -1.44 -11.76
CA LYS A 118 -4.11 -1.66 -12.91
C LYS A 118 -2.63 -1.71 -12.53
N GLU A 119 -2.20 -0.84 -11.64
CA GLU A 119 -0.78 -0.62 -11.34
C GLU A 119 -0.36 -1.11 -9.96
N GLY A 120 -1.29 -1.35 -9.06
CA GLY A 120 -0.99 -1.70 -7.68
C GLY A 120 -0.30 -3.04 -7.53
N VAL A 121 0.59 -3.12 -6.55
CA VAL A 121 1.32 -4.35 -6.21
C VAL A 121 0.91 -4.75 -4.81
N LYS A 122 0.36 -5.94 -4.69
CA LYS A 122 -0.03 -6.46 -3.39
C LYS A 122 1.21 -6.73 -2.55
N ILE A 123 1.20 -6.22 -1.36
CA ILE A 123 2.31 -6.37 -0.41
C ILE A 123 1.79 -6.89 0.95
#